data_900bb1047cfc079512211c160c96bfc8
#
_entry.id   900bb1047cfc079512211c160c96bfc8
#
_cell.length_a   1.000
_cell.length_b   1.000
_cell.length_c   1.000
_cell.angle_alpha   90.00
_cell.angle_beta   90.00
_cell.angle_gamma   90.00
#
_symmetry.space_group_name_H-M   'P 1'
#
loop_
_entity.id
_entity.type
_entity.pdbx_description
1 polymer ?
#
loop_
_entity_poly.entity_id
_entity_poly.type
_entity_poly.pdbx_seq_one_letter_code
_entity_poly.pdbx_strand_id
1 'polypeptide(L)'
;MGDLAALNSWRATVSTHRLTMALLAAFVATHIATVTGFWYRIVGLPILSWPAFNGILLLPDQSVVAQFWSGSIYHYLTGICFGIIFAYLIHPRLPLPNTVLGNVGKALIWGGVLATLSALLWVPRNFPQFDPGFFTNNLGWKTVLGIYLWHAVYGLHLGALYNPLPEVPPRSEVA
;
A
#
# COMPACT_ATOMS: atom_id res chain seq x y z
N MET A 1 12.31 3.34 29.09
CA MET A 1 11.43 2.16 29.33
C MET A 1 10.01 2.36 28.80
N GLY A 2 9.46 3.59 28.74
CA GLY A 2 8.11 3.87 28.26
C GLY A 2 7.83 3.43 26.81
N ASP A 3 8.76 3.66 25.89
CA ASP A 3 8.55 3.46 24.45
C ASP A 3 8.35 2.00 24.05
N LEU A 4 9.06 1.07 24.69
CA LEU A 4 8.89 -0.37 24.42
C LEU A 4 7.55 -0.92 24.94
N ALA A 5 7.07 -0.38 26.06
CA ALA A 5 5.76 -0.77 26.60
C ALA A 5 4.63 -0.28 25.68
N ALA A 6 4.71 0.95 25.18
CA ALA A 6 3.75 1.51 24.23
C ALA A 6 3.73 0.73 22.92
N LEU A 7 4.90 0.38 22.38
CA LEU A 7 5.00 -0.45 21.15
C LEU A 7 4.39 -1.84 21.34
N ASN A 8 4.66 -2.49 22.47
CA ASN A 8 4.09 -3.81 22.75
C ASN A 8 2.56 -3.74 22.94
N SER A 9 2.05 -2.68 23.59
CA SER A 9 0.61 -2.43 23.72
C SER A 9 -0.06 -2.26 22.35
N TRP A 10 0.56 -1.45 21.46
CA TRP A 10 0.08 -1.29 20.08
C TRP A 10 0.01 -2.63 19.36
N ARG A 11 1.10 -3.42 19.39
CA ARG A 11 1.17 -4.72 18.73
C ARG A 11 0.15 -5.72 19.28
N ALA A 12 -0.11 -5.70 20.58
CA ALA A 12 -1.16 -6.49 21.20
C ALA A 12 -2.55 -6.07 20.68
N THR A 13 -2.81 -4.77 20.57
CA THR A 13 -4.05 -4.23 19.98
C THR A 13 -4.21 -4.69 18.52
N VAL A 14 -3.15 -4.64 17.72
CA VAL A 14 -3.16 -5.15 16.32
C VAL A 14 -3.52 -6.63 16.29
N SER A 15 -2.97 -7.43 17.19
CA SER A 15 -3.25 -8.88 17.26
C SER A 15 -4.68 -9.18 17.67
N THR A 16 -5.25 -8.39 18.58
CA THR A 16 -6.62 -8.58 19.10
C THR A 16 -7.69 -8.04 18.14
N HIS A 17 -7.45 -6.91 17.51
CA HIS A 17 -8.42 -6.21 16.65
C HIS A 17 -7.97 -6.19 15.18
N ARG A 18 -7.60 -7.34 14.64
CA ARG A 18 -6.94 -7.49 13.32
C ARG A 18 -7.64 -6.74 12.18
N LEU A 19 -8.97 -6.84 12.06
CA LEU A 19 -9.70 -6.19 10.96
C LEU A 19 -9.66 -4.67 11.10
N THR A 20 -10.01 -4.15 12.26
CA THR A 20 -10.00 -2.69 12.49
C THR A 20 -8.61 -2.10 12.28
N MET A 21 -7.59 -2.80 12.77
CA MET A 21 -6.21 -2.35 12.62
C MET A 21 -5.69 -2.48 11.18
N ALA A 22 -6.13 -3.49 10.43
CA ALA A 22 -5.83 -3.62 9.01
C ALA A 22 -6.47 -2.48 8.20
N LEU A 23 -7.75 -2.16 8.47
CA LEU A 23 -8.47 -1.04 7.85
C LEU A 23 -7.76 0.30 8.12
N LEU A 24 -7.43 0.56 9.39
CA LEU A 24 -6.74 1.79 9.80
C LEU A 24 -5.35 1.89 9.16
N ALA A 25 -4.55 0.83 9.26
CA ALA A 25 -3.21 0.80 8.70
C ALA A 25 -3.21 1.01 7.19
N ALA A 26 -4.13 0.35 6.48
CA ALA A 26 -4.27 0.47 5.04
C ALA A 26 -4.73 1.87 4.62
N PHE A 27 -5.70 2.45 5.31
CA PHE A 27 -6.16 3.81 5.06
C PHE A 27 -5.03 4.82 5.23
N VAL A 28 -4.34 4.78 6.37
CA VAL A 28 -3.23 5.70 6.67
C VAL A 28 -2.07 5.50 5.68
N ALA A 29 -1.70 4.27 5.37
CA ALA A 29 -0.64 3.97 4.40
C ALA A 29 -0.99 4.50 3.01
N THR A 30 -2.23 4.30 2.55
CA THR A 30 -2.73 4.84 1.28
C THR A 30 -2.67 6.36 1.28
N HIS A 31 -3.12 7.00 2.38
CA HIS A 31 -3.12 8.46 2.50
C HIS A 31 -1.70 9.04 2.41
N ILE A 32 -0.78 8.52 3.20
CA ILE A 32 0.61 9.02 3.20
C ILE A 32 1.28 8.82 1.84
N ALA A 33 1.12 7.65 1.22
CA ALA A 33 1.66 7.39 -0.11
C ALA A 33 1.04 8.33 -1.17
N THR A 34 -0.26 8.62 -1.09
CA THR A 34 -0.95 9.53 -2.01
C THR A 34 -0.41 10.95 -1.87
N VAL A 35 -0.31 11.46 -0.64
CA VAL A 35 0.27 12.78 -0.37
C VAL A 35 1.71 12.85 -0.86
N THR A 36 2.52 11.83 -0.58
CA THR A 36 3.90 11.72 -1.06
C THR A 36 3.97 11.80 -2.59
N GLY A 37 3.07 11.12 -3.31
CA GLY A 37 3.01 11.13 -4.76
C GLY A 37 2.76 12.53 -5.37
N PHE A 38 1.99 13.38 -4.67
CA PHE A 38 1.81 14.78 -5.09
C PHE A 38 3.09 15.61 -4.96
N TRP A 39 3.99 15.25 -4.05
CA TRP A 39 5.22 15.98 -3.78
C TRP A 39 6.41 15.53 -4.64
N TYR A 40 6.25 14.50 -5.46
CA TYR A 40 7.34 13.94 -6.29
C TYR A 40 8.02 14.96 -7.18
N ARG A 41 7.30 15.99 -7.61
CA ARG A 41 7.88 17.07 -8.44
C ARG A 41 9.06 17.78 -7.76
N ILE A 42 9.07 17.86 -6.43
CA ILE A 42 10.15 18.51 -5.66
C ILE A 42 11.48 17.77 -5.84
N VAL A 43 11.42 16.44 -6.04
CA VAL A 43 12.60 15.58 -6.24
C VAL A 43 12.81 15.19 -7.71
N GLY A 44 12.18 15.92 -8.64
CA GLY A 44 12.36 15.73 -10.09
C GLY A 44 11.69 14.49 -10.67
N LEU A 45 10.73 13.90 -9.96
CA LEU A 45 9.87 12.82 -10.43
C LEU A 45 8.53 13.37 -10.94
N PRO A 46 7.82 12.67 -11.84
CA PRO A 46 6.47 13.05 -12.25
C PRO A 46 5.49 12.94 -11.08
N ILE A 47 4.52 13.85 -11.03
CA ILE A 47 3.44 13.76 -10.04
C ILE A 47 2.66 12.48 -10.32
N LEU A 48 2.48 11.63 -9.28
CA LEU A 48 1.62 10.46 -9.34
C LEU A 48 0.34 10.70 -8.54
N SER A 49 -0.68 11.19 -9.23
CA SER A 49 -2.01 11.37 -8.66
C SER A 49 -2.91 10.17 -9.03
N TRP A 50 -2.80 9.07 -8.29
CA TRP A 50 -3.68 7.92 -8.48
C TRP A 50 -5.18 8.29 -8.39
N PRO A 51 -5.61 9.21 -7.50
CA PRO A 51 -6.98 9.73 -7.54
C PRO A 51 -7.38 10.30 -8.90
N ALA A 52 -6.54 11.13 -9.52
CA ALA A 52 -6.85 11.72 -10.83
C ALA A 52 -6.88 10.64 -11.93
N PHE A 53 -5.91 9.73 -11.96
CA PHE A 53 -5.89 8.64 -12.93
C PHE A 53 -7.12 7.73 -12.81
N ASN A 54 -7.47 7.30 -11.61
CA ASN A 54 -8.66 6.48 -11.39
C ASN A 54 -9.95 7.23 -11.74
N GLY A 55 -9.98 8.55 -11.51
CA GLY A 55 -11.13 9.39 -11.86
C GLY A 55 -11.37 9.46 -13.36
N ILE A 56 -10.31 9.57 -14.16
CA ILE A 56 -10.41 9.53 -15.63
C ILE A 56 -11.01 8.20 -16.09
N LEU A 57 -10.66 7.07 -15.44
CA LEU A 57 -11.24 5.77 -15.78
C LEU A 57 -12.73 5.67 -15.43
N LEU A 58 -13.12 6.22 -14.29
CA LEU A 58 -14.49 6.10 -13.79
C LEU A 58 -15.45 7.07 -14.47
N LEU A 59 -15.00 8.28 -14.73
CA LEU A 59 -15.82 9.40 -15.20
C LEU A 59 -15.09 10.19 -16.30
N PRO A 60 -14.76 9.59 -17.47
CA PRO A 60 -13.90 10.21 -18.48
C PRO A 60 -14.45 11.55 -19.01
N ASP A 61 -15.77 11.70 -19.08
CA ASP A 61 -16.44 12.86 -19.67
C ASP A 61 -16.90 13.89 -18.63
N GLN A 62 -16.51 13.71 -17.37
CA GLN A 62 -16.92 14.60 -16.29
C GLN A 62 -15.85 15.67 -15.98
N SER A 63 -16.21 16.66 -15.17
CA SER A 63 -15.30 17.70 -14.73
C SER A 63 -14.11 17.11 -13.95
N VAL A 64 -12.95 17.78 -14.01
CA VAL A 64 -11.72 17.36 -13.27
C VAL A 64 -12.01 17.22 -11.77
N VAL A 65 -12.89 18.02 -11.21
CA VAL A 65 -13.30 17.95 -9.80
C VAL A 65 -14.06 16.66 -9.53
N ALA A 66 -15.05 16.32 -10.38
CA ALA A 66 -15.80 15.07 -10.24
C ALA A 66 -14.92 13.85 -10.44
N GLN A 67 -14.00 13.88 -11.41
CA GLN A 67 -13.00 12.84 -11.62
C GLN A 67 -12.12 12.66 -10.38
N PHE A 68 -11.56 13.73 -9.82
CA PHE A 68 -10.68 13.65 -8.67
C PHE A 68 -11.38 13.06 -7.44
N TRP A 69 -12.61 13.45 -7.15
CA TRP A 69 -13.34 12.94 -5.99
C TRP A 69 -13.76 11.46 -6.15
N SER A 70 -14.31 11.10 -7.31
CA SER A 70 -14.68 9.72 -7.60
C SER A 70 -13.47 8.81 -7.60
N GLY A 71 -12.39 9.26 -8.24
CA GLY A 71 -11.13 8.53 -8.25
C GLY A 71 -10.47 8.43 -6.87
N SER A 72 -10.64 9.45 -6.01
CA SER A 72 -10.19 9.37 -4.61
C SER A 72 -10.91 8.27 -3.85
N ILE A 73 -12.24 8.21 -3.94
CA ILE A 73 -13.02 7.16 -3.28
C ILE A 73 -12.56 5.79 -3.75
N TYR A 74 -12.48 5.57 -5.06
CA TYR A 74 -12.02 4.31 -5.63
C TYR A 74 -10.60 3.95 -5.17
N HIS A 75 -9.69 4.93 -5.20
CA HIS A 75 -8.29 4.74 -4.81
C HIS A 75 -8.15 4.32 -3.34
N TYR A 76 -8.84 5.00 -2.42
CA TYR A 76 -8.79 4.65 -1.00
C TYR A 76 -9.44 3.29 -0.73
N LEU A 77 -10.57 2.96 -1.35
CA LEU A 77 -11.19 1.65 -1.24
C LEU A 77 -10.25 0.54 -1.75
N THR A 78 -9.59 0.77 -2.87
CA THR A 78 -8.61 -0.18 -3.44
C THR A 78 -7.42 -0.37 -2.50
N GLY A 79 -6.85 0.71 -1.96
CA GLY A 79 -5.75 0.65 -1.00
C GLY A 79 -6.13 -0.09 0.28
N ILE A 80 -7.35 0.14 0.79
CA ILE A 80 -7.90 -0.58 1.95
C ILE A 80 -8.08 -2.07 1.64
N CYS A 81 -8.64 -2.42 0.48
CA CYS A 81 -8.77 -3.82 0.06
C CYS A 81 -7.41 -4.52 -0.01
N PHE A 82 -6.40 -3.89 -0.59
CA PHE A 82 -5.05 -4.46 -0.63
C PHE A 82 -4.41 -4.59 0.75
N GLY A 83 -4.70 -3.70 1.68
CA GLY A 83 -4.27 -3.84 3.07
C GLY A 83 -4.96 -4.99 3.81
N ILE A 84 -6.24 -5.24 3.56
CA ILE A 84 -6.96 -6.41 4.10
C ILE A 84 -6.37 -7.70 3.50
N ILE A 85 -6.16 -7.73 2.16
CA ILE A 85 -5.51 -8.86 1.49
C ILE A 85 -4.13 -9.11 2.10
N PHE A 86 -3.34 -8.06 2.31
CA PHE A 86 -2.07 -8.18 2.99
C PHE A 86 -2.22 -8.81 4.38
N ALA A 87 -3.09 -8.27 5.22
CA ALA A 87 -3.22 -8.69 6.61
C ALA A 87 -3.67 -10.14 6.78
N TYR A 88 -4.56 -10.63 5.91
CA TYR A 88 -5.18 -11.95 6.06
C TYR A 88 -4.61 -13.02 5.13
N LEU A 89 -4.12 -12.64 3.95
CA LEU A 89 -3.66 -13.62 2.96
C LEU A 89 -2.13 -13.62 2.81
N ILE A 90 -1.51 -12.45 2.74
CA ILE A 90 -0.09 -12.34 2.38
C ILE A 90 0.80 -12.42 3.63
N HIS A 91 0.50 -11.57 4.63
CA HIS A 91 1.31 -11.46 5.85
C HIS A 91 1.56 -12.80 6.55
N PRO A 92 0.57 -13.69 6.78
CA PRO A 92 0.80 -14.96 7.46
C PRO A 92 1.59 -15.99 6.63
N ARG A 93 1.67 -15.80 5.30
CA ARG A 93 2.35 -16.73 4.39
C ARG A 93 3.80 -16.36 4.08
N LEU A 94 4.18 -15.12 4.34
CA LEU A 94 5.57 -14.69 4.11
C LEU A 94 6.50 -15.22 5.21
N PRO A 95 7.63 -15.87 4.86
CA PRO A 95 8.52 -16.56 5.79
C PRO A 95 9.46 -15.58 6.51
N LEU A 96 8.97 -14.44 6.94
CA LEU A 96 9.69 -13.48 7.77
C LEU A 96 9.10 -13.48 9.18
N PRO A 97 9.93 -13.28 10.22
CA PRO A 97 9.46 -13.30 11.60
C PRO A 97 8.49 -12.15 11.88
N ASN A 98 7.56 -12.35 12.81
CA ASN A 98 6.63 -11.29 13.27
C ASN A 98 7.33 -10.34 14.28
N THR A 99 8.49 -9.84 13.90
CA THR A 99 9.18 -8.70 14.55
C THR A 99 8.76 -7.40 13.87
N VAL A 100 9.10 -6.25 14.44
CA VAL A 100 8.81 -4.95 13.82
C VAL A 100 9.40 -4.87 12.41
N LEU A 101 10.68 -5.17 12.27
CA LEU A 101 11.36 -5.15 10.97
C LEU A 101 10.84 -6.23 10.02
N GLY A 102 10.52 -7.42 10.54
CA GLY A 102 9.95 -8.49 9.73
C GLY A 102 8.59 -8.13 9.16
N ASN A 103 7.71 -7.50 9.94
CA ASN A 103 6.40 -7.06 9.47
C ASN A 103 6.50 -5.92 8.45
N VAL A 104 7.42 -4.97 8.65
CA VAL A 104 7.73 -3.95 7.64
C VAL A 104 8.29 -4.60 6.36
N GLY A 105 9.21 -5.55 6.48
CA GLY A 105 9.76 -6.29 5.34
C GLY A 105 8.69 -7.02 4.54
N LYS A 106 7.75 -7.71 5.22
CA LYS A 106 6.59 -8.35 4.57
C LYS A 106 5.76 -7.35 3.76
N ALA A 107 5.47 -6.20 4.34
CA ALA A 107 4.65 -5.18 3.69
C ALA A 107 5.41 -4.47 2.54
N LEU A 108 6.73 -4.30 2.64
CA LEU A 108 7.55 -3.80 1.53
C LEU A 108 7.59 -4.80 0.36
N ILE A 109 7.69 -6.11 0.63
CA ILE A 109 7.57 -7.15 -0.41
C ILE A 109 6.20 -7.04 -1.09
N TRP A 110 5.12 -6.91 -0.32
CA TRP A 110 3.78 -6.73 -0.87
C TRP A 110 3.67 -5.45 -1.70
N GLY A 111 4.19 -4.33 -1.23
CA GLY A 111 4.28 -3.08 -1.98
C GLY A 111 5.04 -3.25 -3.31
N GLY A 112 6.16 -3.97 -3.30
CA GLY A 112 6.91 -4.31 -4.52
C GLY A 112 6.11 -5.13 -5.52
N VAL A 113 5.33 -6.11 -5.05
CA VAL A 113 4.40 -6.89 -5.89
C VAL A 113 3.34 -5.96 -6.50
N LEU A 114 2.71 -5.10 -5.72
CA LEU A 114 1.71 -4.15 -6.21
C LEU A 114 2.31 -3.16 -7.21
N ALA A 115 3.53 -2.66 -6.97
CA ALA A 115 4.24 -1.79 -7.91
C ALA A 115 4.48 -2.47 -9.24
N THR A 116 4.93 -3.74 -9.20
CA THR A 116 5.15 -4.54 -10.40
C THR A 116 3.86 -4.78 -11.17
N LEU A 117 2.78 -5.14 -10.49
CA LEU A 117 1.46 -5.31 -11.12
C LEU A 117 0.94 -3.99 -11.69
N SER A 118 1.19 -2.88 -11.01
CA SER A 118 0.80 -1.55 -11.50
C SER A 118 1.57 -1.17 -12.77
N ALA A 119 2.89 -1.35 -12.80
CA ALA A 119 3.72 -1.00 -13.95
C ALA A 119 3.53 -1.94 -15.13
N LEU A 120 3.32 -3.24 -14.87
CA LEU A 120 3.23 -4.28 -15.90
C LEU A 120 1.83 -4.43 -16.50
N LEU A 121 0.79 -4.29 -15.67
CA LEU A 121 -0.58 -4.62 -16.06
C LEU A 121 -1.53 -3.44 -15.95
N TRP A 122 -1.57 -2.78 -14.77
CA TRP A 122 -2.60 -1.79 -14.48
C TRP A 122 -2.47 -0.56 -15.38
N VAL A 123 -1.30 0.05 -15.45
CA VAL A 123 -1.08 1.25 -16.26
C VAL A 123 -1.21 0.93 -17.74
N PRO A 124 -0.54 -0.10 -18.32
CA PRO A 124 -0.67 -0.40 -19.74
C PRO A 124 -2.09 -0.75 -20.17
N ARG A 125 -2.85 -1.46 -19.34
CA ARG A 125 -4.20 -1.90 -19.67
C ARG A 125 -5.23 -0.77 -19.61
N ASN A 126 -5.12 0.09 -18.60
CA ASN A 126 -6.15 1.08 -18.31
C ASN A 126 -5.87 2.45 -18.93
N PHE A 127 -4.66 2.72 -19.36
CA PHE A 127 -4.24 4.01 -19.93
C PHE A 127 -3.54 3.85 -21.28
N PRO A 128 -4.12 3.08 -22.24
CA PRO A 128 -3.50 2.88 -23.55
C PRO A 128 -3.33 4.18 -24.35
N GLN A 129 -4.13 5.19 -24.06
CA GLN A 129 -4.04 6.53 -24.68
C GLN A 129 -2.72 7.26 -24.39
N PHE A 130 -1.98 6.86 -23.36
CA PHE A 130 -0.66 7.42 -23.05
C PHE A 130 0.50 6.58 -23.63
N ASP A 131 0.18 5.52 -24.37
CA ASP A 131 1.18 4.59 -24.93
C ASP A 131 2.26 4.17 -23.92
N PRO A 132 1.87 3.60 -22.77
CA PRO A 132 2.81 3.31 -21.70
C PRO A 132 3.84 2.23 -22.08
N GLY A 133 3.55 1.40 -23.04
CA GLY A 133 4.40 0.29 -23.46
C GLY A 133 4.51 -0.82 -22.43
N PHE A 134 5.38 -1.79 -22.70
CA PHE A 134 5.67 -2.85 -21.75
C PHE A 134 6.30 -2.28 -20.48
N PHE A 135 5.76 -2.70 -19.33
CA PHE A 135 6.23 -2.26 -18.01
C PHE A 135 6.24 -0.73 -17.82
N THR A 136 5.35 -0.05 -18.52
CA THR A 136 5.22 1.44 -18.45
C THR A 136 6.49 2.19 -18.90
N ASN A 137 7.42 1.51 -19.59
CA ASN A 137 8.73 2.06 -19.94
C ASN A 137 8.67 3.25 -20.90
N ASN A 138 7.66 3.33 -21.77
CA ASN A 138 7.52 4.45 -22.71
C ASN A 138 7.24 5.79 -21.98
N LEU A 139 6.68 5.74 -20.75
CA LEU A 139 6.49 6.92 -19.91
C LEU A 139 7.77 7.35 -19.19
N GLY A 140 8.87 6.66 -19.44
CA GLY A 140 10.20 6.91 -18.90
C GLY A 140 10.45 6.31 -17.52
N TRP A 141 11.72 6.02 -17.24
CA TRP A 141 12.18 5.38 -16.01
C TRP A 141 11.76 6.12 -14.72
N LYS A 142 11.62 7.44 -14.78
CA LYS A 142 11.17 8.25 -13.63
C LYS A 142 9.74 7.93 -13.23
N THR A 143 8.88 7.62 -14.20
CA THR A 143 7.49 7.18 -13.93
C THR A 143 7.49 5.81 -13.23
N VAL A 144 8.26 4.87 -13.76
CA VAL A 144 8.40 3.54 -13.15
C VAL A 144 8.96 3.66 -11.74
N LEU A 145 10.02 4.43 -11.54
CA LEU A 145 10.59 4.69 -10.21
C LEU A 145 9.56 5.31 -9.27
N GLY A 146 8.79 6.28 -9.73
CA GLY A 146 7.71 6.90 -8.95
C GLY A 146 6.65 5.90 -8.50
N ILE A 147 6.26 4.96 -9.39
CA ILE A 147 5.33 3.87 -9.05
C ILE A 147 5.91 3.02 -7.92
N TYR A 148 7.17 2.60 -8.01
CA TYR A 148 7.82 1.78 -6.98
C TYR A 148 7.99 2.54 -5.66
N LEU A 149 8.38 3.80 -5.69
CA LEU A 149 8.51 4.62 -4.48
C LEU A 149 7.16 4.83 -3.80
N TRP A 150 6.09 5.06 -4.57
CA TRP A 150 4.74 5.19 -4.02
C TRP A 150 4.34 3.92 -3.24
N HIS A 151 4.55 2.76 -3.86
CA HIS A 151 4.21 1.48 -3.24
C HIS A 151 5.17 1.11 -2.08
N ALA A 152 6.42 1.55 -2.13
CA ALA A 152 7.35 1.41 -1.01
C ALA A 152 6.91 2.24 0.20
N VAL A 153 6.46 3.48 -0.01
CA VAL A 153 5.87 4.33 1.06
C VAL A 153 4.62 3.69 1.63
N TYR A 154 3.73 3.17 0.76
CA TYR A 154 2.56 2.42 1.19
C TYR A 154 2.95 1.19 2.04
N GLY A 155 3.86 0.35 1.55
CA GLY A 155 4.32 -0.85 2.25
C GLY A 155 4.99 -0.54 3.59
N LEU A 156 5.84 0.49 3.63
CA LEU A 156 6.50 0.92 4.86
C LEU A 156 5.48 1.27 5.96
N HIS A 157 4.50 2.10 5.64
CA HIS A 157 3.50 2.53 6.61
C HIS A 157 2.51 1.44 6.95
N LEU A 158 2.12 0.61 5.97
CA LEU A 158 1.28 -0.55 6.21
C LEU A 158 1.94 -1.51 7.21
N GLY A 159 3.21 -1.87 7.01
CA GLY A 159 3.93 -2.80 7.89
C GLY A 159 4.28 -2.21 9.25
N ALA A 160 4.52 -0.91 9.33
CA ALA A 160 4.77 -0.23 10.59
C ALA A 160 3.50 -0.18 11.47
N LEU A 161 2.34 0.07 10.86
CA LEU A 161 1.06 0.18 11.56
C LEU A 161 0.39 -1.18 11.77
N TYR A 162 0.34 -2.04 10.75
CA TYR A 162 -0.11 -3.42 10.90
C TYR A 162 1.05 -4.30 11.34
N ASN A 163 1.32 -4.31 12.63
CA ASN A 163 2.48 -4.94 13.24
C ASN A 163 2.07 -5.89 14.39
N PRO A 164 1.44 -7.05 14.08
CA PRO A 164 0.99 -7.99 15.09
C PRO A 164 2.16 -8.64 15.85
N LEU A 165 1.88 -9.12 17.06
CA LEU A 165 2.79 -9.96 17.82
C LEU A 165 2.96 -11.34 17.14
N PRO A 166 4.06 -12.07 17.42
CA PRO A 166 4.16 -13.47 17.06
C PRO A 166 2.99 -14.26 17.65
N GLU A 167 2.45 -15.19 16.87
CA GLU A 167 1.49 -16.15 17.41
C GLU A 167 2.22 -17.05 18.42
N VAL A 168 1.73 -17.10 19.64
CA VAL A 168 2.23 -18.04 20.65
C VAL A 168 1.69 -19.41 20.26
N PRO A 169 2.54 -20.39 19.95
CA PRO A 169 2.06 -21.74 19.66
C PRO A 169 1.24 -22.23 20.85
N PRO A 170 0.13 -22.96 20.62
CA PRO A 170 -0.64 -23.54 21.69
C PRO A 170 0.33 -24.38 22.56
N ARG A 171 0.29 -24.14 23.87
CA ARG A 171 1.04 -25.01 24.79
C ARG A 171 0.59 -26.43 24.51
N SER A 172 1.52 -27.27 24.03
CA SER A 172 1.28 -28.70 24.02
C SER A 172 0.99 -29.06 25.48
N GLU A 173 -0.27 -29.41 25.77
CA GLU A 173 -0.56 -30.06 27.04
C GLU A 173 0.31 -31.31 27.08
N VAL A 174 1.36 -31.23 27.89
CA VAL A 174 2.22 -32.40 28.18
C VAL A 174 1.34 -33.32 29.01
N ALA A 175 0.79 -34.33 28.32
CA ALA A 175 0.09 -35.44 28.95
C ALA A 175 1.08 -36.33 29.73
#